data_2cd5a94049aa37c6c8f051952582eb10
#
_entry.id   2cd5a94049aa37c6c8f051952582eb10
#
_cell.length_a   1.000
_cell.length_b   1.000
_cell.length_c   1.000
_cell.angle_alpha   90.00
_cell.angle_beta   90.00
_cell.angle_gamma   90.00
#
_symmetry.space_group_name_H-M   'P 1'
#
loop_
_entity.id
_entity.type
_entity.pdbx_description
1 polymer ?
#
loop_
_entity_poly.entity_id
_entity_poly.type
_entity_poly.pdbx_seq_one_letter_code
_entity_poly.pdbx_strand_id
1 'polypeptide(L)'
;MSYQPHYFQEVRKAQQESYSPYSQFKVGAYLKTKDGRTFYGTNVENASYPLSICAERAILVSAISQGYRPGDFESITVTVDADKPSSPCGACRQVLKELCDDDMPVYMTNHKGDMVMMTVAELLPFGFSGKDLE
;
A
#
# COMPACT_ATOMS: atom_id res chain seq x y z
N MET A 1 10.61 9.40 -10.44
CA MET A 1 10.16 10.14 -9.27
C MET A 1 10.70 9.48 -8.03
N SER A 2 11.08 10.25 -7.05
CA SER A 2 11.77 9.74 -5.88
C SER A 2 10.92 9.93 -4.62
N TYR A 3 11.31 9.24 -3.58
CA TYR A 3 10.70 9.36 -2.27
C TYR A 3 10.84 10.79 -1.74
N GLN A 4 9.73 11.35 -1.25
CA GLN A 4 9.71 12.71 -0.72
C GLN A 4 9.49 12.68 0.79
N PRO A 5 10.14 13.59 1.57
CA PRO A 5 9.98 13.60 3.04
C PRO A 5 8.52 13.72 3.50
N HIS A 6 7.69 14.45 2.75
CA HIS A 6 6.28 14.61 3.14
C HIS A 6 5.47 13.31 3.01
N TYR A 7 5.93 12.33 2.23
CA TYR A 7 5.24 11.02 2.13
C TYR A 7 5.20 10.35 3.50
N PHE A 8 6.30 10.39 4.24
CA PHE A 8 6.35 9.81 5.58
C PHE A 8 5.40 10.54 6.53
N GLN A 9 5.38 11.87 6.49
CA GLN A 9 4.49 12.65 7.33
C GLN A 9 3.03 12.33 7.05
N GLU A 10 2.67 12.24 5.77
CA GLU A 10 1.30 11.97 5.35
C GLU A 10 0.86 10.56 5.71
N VAL A 11 1.72 9.56 5.51
CA VAL A 11 1.37 8.18 5.83
C VAL A 11 1.23 7.97 7.34
N ARG A 12 2.01 8.70 8.15
CA ARG A 12 1.86 8.64 9.61
C ARG A 12 0.52 9.22 10.06
N LYS A 13 0.05 10.28 9.40
CA LYS A 13 -1.29 10.82 9.67
C LYS A 13 -2.36 9.79 9.33
N ALA A 14 -2.26 9.16 8.17
CA ALA A 14 -3.22 8.13 7.75
C ALA A 14 -3.29 7.01 8.78
N GLN A 15 -2.15 6.56 9.28
CA GLN A 15 -2.05 5.45 10.24
C GLN A 15 -2.91 5.67 11.48
N GLN A 16 -3.11 6.94 11.90
CA GLN A 16 -3.89 7.24 13.10
C GLN A 16 -5.37 6.83 12.96
N GLU A 17 -5.86 6.73 11.74
CA GLU A 17 -7.25 6.35 11.46
C GLU A 17 -7.44 4.83 11.34
N SER A 18 -6.41 4.04 11.60
CA SER A 18 -6.50 2.58 11.54
C SER A 18 -7.57 2.04 12.49
N TYR A 19 -8.39 1.13 11.97
CA TYR A 19 -9.34 0.38 12.79
C TYR A 19 -8.75 -1.00 13.05
N SER A 20 -8.02 -1.13 14.17
CA SER A 20 -7.29 -2.36 14.50
C SER A 20 -7.51 -2.78 15.97
N PRO A 21 -8.80 -3.03 16.36
CA PRO A 21 -9.12 -3.31 17.77
C PRO A 21 -8.64 -4.69 18.24
N TYR A 22 -8.35 -5.60 17.32
CA TYR A 22 -7.97 -6.97 17.65
C TYR A 22 -6.46 -7.13 17.75
N SER A 23 -5.74 -6.74 16.71
CA SER A 23 -4.27 -6.87 16.68
C SER A 23 -3.57 -5.69 17.36
N GLN A 24 -4.21 -4.53 17.37
CA GLN A 24 -3.60 -3.26 17.76
C GLN A 24 -2.38 -2.89 16.90
N PHE A 25 -2.25 -3.52 15.74
CA PHE A 25 -1.17 -3.26 14.79
C PHE A 25 -1.69 -2.31 13.71
N LYS A 26 -1.37 -1.04 13.86
CA LYS A 26 -1.83 0.03 12.96
C LYS A 26 -0.95 0.14 11.74
N VAL A 27 -1.57 0.11 10.57
CA VAL A 27 -0.89 0.30 9.29
C VAL A 27 -1.52 1.47 8.56
N GLY A 28 -0.69 2.34 8.02
CA GLY A 28 -1.13 3.44 7.17
C GLY A 28 -0.58 3.28 5.77
N ALA A 29 -1.31 3.79 4.78
CA ALA A 29 -0.87 3.83 3.40
C ALA A 29 -1.19 5.19 2.78
N TYR A 30 -0.33 5.63 1.89
CA TYR A 30 -0.44 6.90 1.18
C TYR A 30 -0.15 6.64 -0.29
N LEU A 31 -1.15 6.85 -1.13
CA LEU A 31 -1.07 6.56 -2.57
C LEU A 31 -1.02 7.89 -3.33
N LYS A 32 -0.11 7.97 -4.29
CA LYS A 32 -0.04 9.12 -5.19
C LYS A 32 -0.33 8.66 -6.61
N THR A 33 -1.24 9.35 -7.29
CA THR A 33 -1.55 9.09 -8.68
C THR A 33 -0.65 9.92 -9.59
N LYS A 34 -0.55 9.52 -10.85
CA LYS A 34 0.27 10.23 -11.84
C LYS A 34 -0.27 11.62 -12.15
N ASP A 35 -1.57 11.84 -11.98
CA ASP A 35 -2.18 13.17 -12.17
C ASP A 35 -2.11 14.04 -10.91
N GLY A 36 -1.42 13.60 -9.87
CA GLY A 36 -1.13 14.40 -8.68
C GLY A 36 -2.13 14.27 -7.54
N ARG A 37 -3.16 13.43 -7.67
CA ARG A 37 -4.09 13.19 -6.56
C ARG A 37 -3.49 12.24 -5.54
N THR A 38 -3.92 12.38 -4.29
CA THR A 38 -3.44 11.54 -3.19
C THR A 38 -4.61 10.87 -2.49
N PHE A 39 -4.36 9.67 -1.95
CA PHE A 39 -5.32 8.90 -1.18
C PHE A 39 -4.66 8.42 0.10
N TYR A 40 -5.48 8.28 1.14
CA TYR A 40 -5.06 7.74 2.44
C TYR A 40 -5.80 6.44 2.68
N GLY A 41 -5.12 5.46 3.24
CA GLY A 41 -5.72 4.18 3.59
C GLY A 41 -5.15 3.64 4.88
N THR A 42 -5.90 2.73 5.49
CA THR A 42 -5.51 2.06 6.72
C THR A 42 -5.95 0.62 6.66
N ASN A 43 -5.37 -0.22 7.53
CA ASN A 43 -5.97 -1.51 7.76
C ASN A 43 -7.29 -1.33 8.52
N VAL A 44 -8.26 -2.18 8.18
CA VAL A 44 -9.58 -2.20 8.81
C VAL A 44 -9.86 -3.65 9.19
N GLU A 45 -9.89 -3.92 10.48
CA GLU A 45 -10.09 -5.27 11.00
C GLU A 45 -11.55 -5.59 11.20
N ASN A 46 -11.84 -6.87 11.29
CA ASN A 46 -13.18 -7.39 11.50
C ASN A 46 -13.09 -8.55 12.50
N ALA A 47 -14.09 -8.69 13.34
CA ALA A 47 -14.19 -9.85 14.25
C ALA A 47 -14.19 -11.16 13.46
N SER A 48 -14.73 -11.14 12.25
CA SER A 48 -14.54 -12.22 11.29
C SER A 48 -13.21 -11.97 10.58
N TYR A 49 -12.13 -12.55 11.08
CA TYR A 49 -10.76 -12.22 10.68
C TYR A 49 -10.51 -12.27 9.17
N PRO A 50 -11.06 -13.23 8.41
CA PRO A 50 -10.84 -13.24 6.95
C PRO A 50 -11.39 -12.02 6.22
N LEU A 51 -12.28 -11.26 6.83
CA LEU A 51 -12.85 -10.04 6.22
C LEU A 51 -12.02 -8.80 6.53
N SER A 52 -10.98 -8.92 7.35
CA SER A 52 -10.06 -7.82 7.59
C SER A 52 -9.34 -7.45 6.30
N ILE A 53 -9.07 -6.15 6.11
CA ILE A 53 -8.41 -5.67 4.91
C ILE A 53 -7.15 -4.89 5.28
N CYS A 54 -6.08 -5.12 4.51
CA CYS A 54 -4.82 -4.40 4.68
C CYS A 54 -4.92 -2.99 4.12
N ALA A 55 -4.09 -2.09 4.64
CA ALA A 55 -4.08 -0.69 4.22
C ALA A 55 -3.83 -0.55 2.70
N GLU A 56 -2.92 -1.33 2.16
CA GLU A 56 -2.58 -1.28 0.73
C GLU A 56 -3.77 -1.63 -0.15
N ARG A 57 -4.52 -2.67 0.22
CA ARG A 57 -5.71 -3.06 -0.54
C ARG A 57 -6.84 -2.05 -0.38
N ALA A 58 -7.05 -1.55 0.85
CA ALA A 58 -8.08 -0.55 1.11
C ALA A 58 -7.89 0.68 0.21
N ILE A 59 -6.66 1.19 0.13
CA ILE A 59 -6.37 2.40 -0.62
C ILE A 59 -6.48 2.18 -2.14
N LEU A 60 -6.01 1.04 -2.64
CA LEU A 60 -6.03 0.74 -4.07
C LEU A 60 -7.44 0.50 -4.57
N VAL A 61 -8.25 -0.28 -3.86
CA VAL A 61 -9.64 -0.52 -4.28
C VAL A 61 -10.47 0.75 -4.18
N SER A 62 -10.18 1.61 -3.20
CA SER A 62 -10.83 2.91 -3.08
C SER A 62 -10.54 3.79 -4.30
N ALA A 63 -9.29 3.85 -4.73
CA ALA A 63 -8.90 4.65 -5.90
C ALA A 63 -9.59 4.13 -7.17
N ILE A 64 -9.64 2.83 -7.37
CA ILE A 64 -10.34 2.23 -8.51
C ILE A 64 -11.82 2.59 -8.47
N SER A 65 -12.45 2.53 -7.29
CA SER A 65 -13.86 2.89 -7.12
C SER A 65 -14.15 4.35 -7.45
N GLN A 66 -13.13 5.21 -7.37
CA GLN A 66 -13.25 6.63 -7.68
C GLN A 66 -12.84 6.97 -9.11
N GLY A 67 -12.68 5.96 -9.97
CA GLY A 67 -12.48 6.17 -11.39
C GLY A 67 -11.06 5.98 -11.90
N TYR A 68 -10.08 5.76 -11.04
CA TYR A 68 -8.72 5.46 -11.45
C TYR A 68 -8.64 4.03 -12.01
N ARG A 69 -7.62 3.77 -12.80
CA ARG A 69 -7.47 2.48 -13.50
C ARG A 69 -6.03 1.97 -13.36
N PRO A 70 -5.80 0.67 -13.63
CA PRO A 70 -4.45 0.13 -13.60
C PRO A 70 -3.48 1.00 -14.40
N GLY A 71 -2.32 1.28 -13.81
CA GLY A 71 -1.29 2.11 -14.42
C GLY A 71 -1.38 3.60 -14.08
N ASP A 72 -2.43 4.03 -13.39
CA ASP A 72 -2.61 5.45 -13.04
C ASP A 72 -1.82 5.87 -11.79
N PHE A 73 -1.12 4.95 -11.14
CA PHE A 73 -0.50 5.19 -9.84
C PHE A 73 1.00 5.43 -9.95
N GLU A 74 1.48 6.45 -9.25
CA GLU A 74 2.89 6.85 -9.26
C GLU A 74 3.69 6.15 -8.17
N SER A 75 3.13 6.06 -6.95
CA SER A 75 3.83 5.45 -5.81
C SER A 75 2.85 5.13 -4.69
N ILE A 76 3.26 4.20 -3.84
CA ILE A 76 2.56 3.93 -2.58
C ILE A 76 3.59 3.92 -1.44
N THR A 77 3.24 4.56 -0.33
CA THR A 77 4.04 4.58 0.90
C THR A 77 3.24 3.91 2.00
N VAL A 78 3.89 3.02 2.74
CA VAL A 78 3.24 2.26 3.83
C VAL A 78 4.05 2.48 5.10
N THR A 79 3.38 2.55 6.25
CA THR A 79 4.06 2.65 7.55
C THR A 79 3.47 1.69 8.57
N VAL A 80 4.34 1.19 9.43
CA VAL A 80 3.99 0.30 10.54
C VAL A 80 4.76 0.73 11.78
N ASP A 81 4.27 0.34 12.96
CA ASP A 81 4.98 0.54 14.23
C ASP A 81 5.77 -0.73 14.55
N ALA A 82 6.96 -0.83 13.98
CA ALA A 82 7.85 -1.98 14.16
C ALA A 82 9.30 -1.53 14.06
N ASP A 83 10.21 -2.38 14.54
CA ASP A 83 11.66 -2.06 14.52
C ASP A 83 12.20 -1.97 13.10
N LYS A 84 11.55 -2.64 12.15
CA LYS A 84 11.91 -2.61 10.73
C LYS A 84 10.68 -2.30 9.90
N PRO A 85 10.84 -1.69 8.72
CA PRO A 85 9.74 -1.62 7.77
C PRO A 85 9.24 -3.02 7.42
N SER A 86 7.92 -3.15 7.25
CA SER A 86 7.30 -4.42 6.86
C SER A 86 6.91 -4.39 5.40
N SER A 87 7.10 -5.52 4.72
CA SER A 87 6.65 -5.66 3.34
C SER A 87 5.15 -5.97 3.29
N PRO A 88 4.47 -5.63 2.19
CA PRO A 88 3.08 -6.02 2.01
C PRO A 88 2.91 -7.54 2.05
N CYS A 89 1.78 -8.00 2.57
CA CYS A 89 1.47 -9.43 2.56
C CYS A 89 1.28 -9.95 1.13
N GLY A 90 1.23 -11.27 0.98
CA GLY A 90 1.11 -11.88 -0.35
C GLY A 90 -0.12 -11.43 -1.12
N ALA A 91 -1.28 -11.32 -0.43
CA ALA A 91 -2.51 -10.84 -1.06
C ALA A 91 -2.36 -9.39 -1.56
N CYS A 92 -1.72 -8.52 -0.78
CA CYS A 92 -1.47 -7.14 -1.18
C CYS A 92 -0.52 -7.06 -2.37
N ARG A 93 0.50 -7.92 -2.42
CA ARG A 93 1.44 -7.98 -3.55
C ARG A 93 0.72 -8.38 -4.84
N GLN A 94 -0.22 -9.31 -4.76
CA GLN A 94 -1.03 -9.71 -5.91
C GLN A 94 -1.92 -8.56 -6.39
N VAL A 95 -2.53 -7.81 -5.47
CA VAL A 95 -3.36 -6.65 -5.83
C VAL A 95 -2.50 -5.54 -6.45
N LEU A 96 -1.30 -5.29 -5.91
CA LEU A 96 -0.35 -4.36 -6.50
C LEU A 96 0.01 -4.78 -7.94
N LYS A 97 0.23 -6.07 -8.16
CA LYS A 97 0.56 -6.61 -9.48
C LYS A 97 -0.56 -6.37 -10.48
N GLU A 98 -1.81 -6.48 -10.06
CA GLU A 98 -2.97 -6.25 -10.94
C GLU A 98 -3.12 -4.77 -11.30
N LEU A 99 -2.95 -3.88 -10.32
CA LEU A 99 -3.40 -2.49 -10.43
C LEU A 99 -2.28 -1.48 -10.70
N CYS A 100 -1.02 -1.87 -10.51
CA CYS A 100 0.11 -0.94 -10.59
C CYS A 100 1.13 -1.42 -11.61
N ASP A 101 1.89 -0.49 -12.16
CA ASP A 101 2.98 -0.82 -13.08
C ASP A 101 4.07 -1.60 -12.35
N ASP A 102 4.75 -2.48 -13.07
CA ASP A 102 5.82 -3.32 -12.50
C ASP A 102 6.96 -2.48 -11.90
N ASP A 103 7.21 -1.31 -12.43
CA ASP A 103 8.28 -0.41 -11.97
C ASP A 103 7.81 0.60 -10.92
N MET A 104 6.53 0.57 -10.52
CA MET A 104 6.05 1.50 -9.50
C MET A 104 6.77 1.26 -8.17
N PRO A 105 7.33 2.31 -7.55
CA PRO A 105 7.99 2.15 -6.25
C PRO A 105 6.98 1.97 -5.12
N VAL A 106 7.31 1.06 -4.23
CA VAL A 106 6.61 0.82 -2.96
C VAL A 106 7.57 1.22 -1.85
N TYR A 107 7.25 2.26 -1.12
CA TYR A 107 8.07 2.76 -0.02
C TYR A 107 7.53 2.19 1.29
N MET A 108 8.34 1.38 1.95
CA MET A 108 7.98 0.70 3.20
C MET A 108 8.72 1.38 4.33
N THR A 109 7.97 1.90 5.30
CA THR A 109 8.54 2.69 6.40
C THR A 109 8.11 2.13 7.76
N ASN A 110 8.79 2.58 8.82
CA ASN A 110 8.39 2.31 10.19
C ASN A 110 8.30 3.62 10.98
N HIS A 111 7.91 3.55 12.25
CA HIS A 111 7.75 4.73 13.10
C HIS A 111 9.04 5.51 13.31
N LYS A 112 10.20 4.90 13.08
CA LYS A 112 11.50 5.59 13.20
C LYS A 112 11.89 6.37 11.95
N GLY A 113 11.14 6.20 10.86
CA GLY A 113 11.47 6.82 9.59
C GLY A 113 12.42 6.01 8.73
N ASP A 114 12.75 4.78 9.13
CA ASP A 114 13.51 3.86 8.26
C ASP A 114 12.69 3.58 7.02
N MET A 115 13.34 3.45 5.87
CA MET A 115 12.64 3.24 4.61
C MET A 115 13.36 2.22 3.73
N VAL A 116 12.59 1.27 3.21
CA VAL A 116 13.04 0.31 2.20
C VAL A 116 12.15 0.51 0.97
N MET A 117 12.77 0.63 -0.20
CA MET A 117 12.03 0.76 -1.46
C MET A 117 12.22 -0.51 -2.30
N MET A 118 11.10 -1.05 -2.78
CA MET A 118 11.08 -2.11 -3.77
C MET A 118 10.04 -1.78 -4.82
N THR A 119 10.26 -2.23 -6.04
CA THR A 119 9.24 -2.10 -7.08
C THR A 119 8.19 -3.18 -6.92
N VAL A 120 7.04 -3.00 -7.57
CA VAL A 120 5.98 -4.01 -7.60
C VAL A 120 6.51 -5.34 -8.12
N ALA A 121 7.30 -5.31 -9.20
CA ALA A 121 7.89 -6.53 -9.79
C ALA A 121 8.83 -7.24 -8.81
N GLU A 122 9.63 -6.47 -8.05
CA GLU A 122 10.53 -7.05 -7.05
C GLU A 122 9.78 -7.70 -5.89
N LEU A 123 8.61 -7.18 -5.55
CA LEU A 123 7.79 -7.72 -4.46
C LEU A 123 7.06 -9.02 -4.83
N LEU A 124 6.86 -9.27 -6.12
CA LEU A 124 6.19 -10.48 -6.59
C LEU A 124 6.90 -11.00 -7.85
N PRO A 125 8.11 -11.58 -7.71
CA PRO A 125 8.83 -12.12 -8.85
C PRO A 125 8.02 -13.25 -9.50
N PHE A 126 8.00 -13.27 -10.85
CA PHE A 126 7.25 -14.26 -11.61
C PHE A 126 5.77 -14.32 -11.18
N GLY A 127 5.17 -13.14 -10.91
CA GLY A 127 3.82 -13.05 -10.38
C GLY A 127 2.76 -13.38 -11.41
N PHE A 128 1.64 -13.94 -10.93
CA PHE A 128 0.45 -14.21 -11.74
C PHE A 128 -0.18 -12.89 -12.18
N SER A 129 -0.61 -12.80 -13.44
CA SER A 129 -1.27 -11.60 -13.95
C SER A 129 -2.34 -11.98 -14.99
N GLY A 130 -3.10 -10.98 -15.44
CA GLY A 130 -4.11 -11.17 -16.48
C GLY A 130 -3.56 -11.73 -17.79
N LYS A 131 -2.26 -11.54 -18.05
CA LYS A 131 -1.61 -12.13 -19.23
C LYS A 131 -1.62 -13.65 -19.18
N ASP A 132 -1.61 -14.24 -17.99
CA ASP A 132 -1.63 -15.69 -17.82
C ASP A 132 -2.99 -16.29 -18.16
N LEU A 133 -4.03 -15.46 -18.31
CA LEU A 133 -5.38 -15.89 -18.67
C LEU A 133 -5.68 -15.74 -20.16
N GLU A 134 -4.73 -15.23 -20.94
CA GLU A 134 -4.89 -15.03 -22.39
C GLU A 134 -4.72 -16.32 -23.18
#